data_9a88494a12b9ca21420b9f1bb0d65468
#
_entry.id   9a88494a12b9ca21420b9f1bb0d65468
#
_cell.length_a   1.000
_cell.length_b   1.000
_cell.length_c   1.000
_cell.angle_alpha   90.00
_cell.angle_beta   90.00
_cell.angle_gamma   90.00
#
_symmetry.space_group_name_H-M   'P 1'
#
loop_
_entity.id
_entity.type
_entity.pdbx_description
1 polymer ?
#
loop_
_entity_poly.entity_id
_entity_poly.type
_entity_poly.pdbx_seq_one_letter_code
_entity_poly.pdbx_strand_id
1 'polypeptide(L)'
;MNIVVYDKKSLRIIARPVITNLEDFKINPNLFYPDWDAEKHIWSELELEYPVLDNGNLREATKEELYKAGKYTLAENELLENGKIKTVELSEYEYIENNVIKLNREKRIDEIKKELYDLRLEYDVAPFEFEVGGVKYLQNNRSIDQSNLTRIVVMCQAMKKTEFENWKFYTKDGSEKYANLTLQDMMKMANIMQEHTTKAMATETLLTHNLENLTDDELKEYDAKDRYEKAYKNM
;
A
#
# COMPACT_ATOMS: atom_id res chain seq x y z
N MET A 1 4.61 34.66 -35.85
CA MET A 1 3.67 33.75 -35.18
C MET A 1 3.03 32.88 -36.24
N ASN A 2 2.79 31.60 -35.97
CA ASN A 2 2.10 30.71 -36.91
C ASN A 2 0.70 30.48 -36.38
N ILE A 3 -0.25 30.37 -37.29
CA ILE A 3 -1.61 29.88 -37.03
C ILE A 3 -1.85 28.65 -37.91
N VAL A 4 -2.89 27.90 -37.58
CA VAL A 4 -3.27 26.70 -38.33
C VAL A 4 -4.69 26.91 -38.86
N VAL A 5 -4.86 26.75 -40.17
CA VAL A 5 -6.15 26.90 -40.86
C VAL A 5 -6.71 25.51 -41.17
N TYR A 6 -7.97 25.32 -40.79
CA TYR A 6 -8.70 24.07 -40.98
C TYR A 6 -9.87 24.28 -41.97
N ASP A 7 -10.17 23.27 -42.76
CA ASP A 7 -11.44 23.19 -43.47
C ASP A 7 -12.57 22.88 -42.49
N LYS A 8 -13.61 23.69 -42.42
CA LYS A 8 -14.71 23.56 -41.47
C LYS A 8 -15.49 22.24 -41.56
N LYS A 9 -15.56 21.67 -42.79
CA LYS A 9 -16.34 20.45 -43.02
C LYS A 9 -15.58 19.19 -42.66
N SER A 10 -14.30 19.12 -43.03
CA SER A 10 -13.45 17.92 -42.80
C SER A 10 -12.59 18.01 -41.56
N LEU A 11 -12.43 19.21 -41.00
CA LEU A 11 -11.53 19.55 -39.90
C LEU A 11 -10.06 19.19 -40.16
N ARG A 12 -9.69 19.09 -41.45
CA ARG A 12 -8.31 18.85 -41.87
C ARG A 12 -7.56 20.16 -41.97
N ILE A 13 -6.30 20.14 -41.63
CA ILE A 13 -5.38 21.27 -41.83
C ILE A 13 -5.20 21.49 -43.31
N ILE A 14 -5.40 22.72 -43.76
CA ILE A 14 -5.24 23.15 -45.14
C ILE A 14 -4.10 24.14 -45.34
N ALA A 15 -3.75 24.91 -44.32
CA ALA A 15 -2.64 25.85 -44.36
C ALA A 15 -2.05 26.15 -42.98
N ARG A 16 -0.81 26.62 -42.95
CA ARG A 16 -0.12 27.14 -41.78
C ARG A 16 0.53 28.48 -42.08
N PRO A 17 -0.29 29.55 -42.27
CA PRO A 17 0.25 30.85 -42.59
C PRO A 17 1.08 31.46 -41.46
N VAL A 18 2.14 32.14 -41.83
CA VAL A 18 2.94 32.96 -40.91
C VAL A 18 2.35 34.32 -40.81
N ILE A 19 1.97 34.76 -39.65
CA ILE A 19 1.34 36.06 -39.40
C ILE A 19 2.26 36.97 -38.58
N THR A 20 2.16 38.28 -38.75
CA THR A 20 2.88 39.28 -37.96
C THR A 20 2.31 39.34 -36.54
N ASN A 21 0.99 39.53 -36.46
CA ASN A 21 0.26 39.44 -35.20
C ASN A 21 -1.18 38.94 -35.49
N LEU A 22 -1.89 38.58 -34.43
CA LEU A 22 -3.21 37.98 -34.51
C LEU A 22 -4.29 38.99 -34.94
N GLU A 23 -4.17 40.24 -34.51
CA GLU A 23 -5.17 41.30 -34.84
C GLU A 23 -5.17 41.62 -36.34
N ASP A 24 -3.98 41.71 -36.94
CA ASP A 24 -3.87 41.94 -38.40
C ASP A 24 -4.52 40.80 -39.19
N PHE A 25 -4.32 39.54 -38.72
CA PHE A 25 -4.95 38.38 -39.35
C PHE A 25 -6.49 38.43 -39.23
N LYS A 26 -7.02 38.79 -38.06
CA LYS A 26 -8.47 38.89 -37.84
C LYS A 26 -9.11 39.96 -38.73
N ILE A 27 -8.41 41.08 -38.95
CA ILE A 27 -8.89 42.17 -39.78
C ILE A 27 -8.84 41.83 -41.27
N ASN A 28 -7.73 41.25 -41.75
CA ASN A 28 -7.53 40.92 -43.14
C ASN A 28 -6.83 39.57 -43.34
N PRO A 29 -7.53 38.45 -43.15
CA PRO A 29 -6.93 37.11 -43.23
C PRO A 29 -6.39 36.78 -44.63
N ASN A 30 -6.97 37.35 -45.70
CA ASN A 30 -6.52 37.11 -47.08
C ASN A 30 -5.13 37.70 -47.37
N LEU A 31 -4.63 38.62 -46.54
CA LEU A 31 -3.27 39.11 -46.65
C LEU A 31 -2.23 38.01 -46.31
N PHE A 32 -2.56 37.12 -45.41
CA PHE A 32 -1.69 36.05 -44.90
C PHE A 32 -2.01 34.69 -45.53
N TYR A 33 -3.26 34.49 -45.92
CA TYR A 33 -3.74 33.31 -46.63
C TYR A 33 -4.72 33.73 -47.73
N PRO A 34 -4.25 33.93 -49.01
CA PRO A 34 -5.06 34.47 -50.12
C PRO A 34 -6.36 33.72 -50.36
N ASP A 35 -6.38 32.40 -50.18
CA ASP A 35 -7.53 31.53 -50.40
C ASP A 35 -8.49 31.48 -49.20
N TRP A 36 -8.34 32.38 -48.22
CA TRP A 36 -9.20 32.42 -47.03
C TRP A 36 -10.67 32.67 -47.44
N ASP A 37 -11.53 31.81 -46.94
CA ASP A 37 -12.99 31.88 -47.05
C ASP A 37 -13.60 31.61 -45.67
N ALA A 38 -14.17 32.63 -45.05
CA ALA A 38 -14.73 32.54 -43.69
C ALA A 38 -15.91 31.56 -43.56
N GLU A 39 -16.58 31.19 -44.66
CA GLU A 39 -17.64 30.19 -44.63
C GLU A 39 -17.09 28.77 -44.61
N LYS A 40 -15.92 28.55 -45.22
CA LYS A 40 -15.30 27.24 -45.39
C LYS A 40 -14.16 26.96 -44.39
N HIS A 41 -13.50 28.02 -43.90
CA HIS A 41 -12.29 27.91 -43.13
C HIS A 41 -12.47 28.43 -41.70
N ILE A 42 -11.72 27.80 -40.79
CA ILE A 42 -11.58 28.22 -39.39
C ILE A 42 -10.11 28.09 -39.00
N TRP A 43 -9.68 28.85 -38.04
CA TRP A 43 -8.28 28.84 -37.63
C TRP A 43 -8.11 28.62 -36.11
N SER A 44 -6.92 28.19 -35.73
CA SER A 44 -6.47 28.08 -34.34
C SER A 44 -5.04 28.61 -34.21
N GLU A 45 -4.69 29.10 -33.04
CA GLU A 45 -3.30 29.45 -32.68
C GLU A 45 -2.44 28.23 -32.44
N LEU A 46 -3.05 27.10 -32.07
CA LEU A 46 -2.40 25.84 -31.85
C LEU A 46 -2.86 24.78 -32.85
N GLU A 47 -1.97 23.90 -33.22
CA GLU A 47 -2.32 22.72 -33.98
C GLU A 47 -3.05 21.74 -33.08
N LEU A 48 -4.26 21.36 -33.43
CA LEU A 48 -5.10 20.44 -32.70
C LEU A 48 -4.92 19.04 -33.27
N GLU A 49 -4.76 18.05 -32.40
CA GLU A 49 -4.60 16.66 -32.81
C GLU A 49 -5.94 16.05 -33.22
N TYR A 50 -6.97 16.35 -32.46
CA TYR A 50 -8.35 15.88 -32.69
C TYR A 50 -9.31 17.08 -32.70
N PRO A 51 -9.30 17.91 -33.76
CA PRO A 51 -10.12 19.09 -33.82
C PRO A 51 -11.60 18.73 -33.87
N VAL A 52 -12.43 19.47 -33.12
CA VAL A 52 -13.88 19.41 -33.17
C VAL A 52 -14.45 20.84 -33.28
N LEU A 53 -15.58 20.96 -33.98
CA LEU A 53 -16.29 22.21 -34.09
C LEU A 53 -17.48 22.19 -33.11
N ASP A 54 -17.45 23.07 -32.14
CA ASP A 54 -18.46 23.17 -31.09
C ASP A 54 -19.07 24.57 -31.09
N ASN A 55 -20.35 24.67 -31.47
CA ASN A 55 -21.07 25.97 -31.62
C ASN A 55 -20.29 27.00 -32.46
N GLY A 56 -19.64 26.52 -33.53
CA GLY A 56 -18.86 27.39 -34.42
C GLY A 56 -17.43 27.70 -33.94
N ASN A 57 -17.03 27.21 -32.77
CA ASN A 57 -15.67 27.34 -32.22
C ASN A 57 -14.88 26.06 -32.41
N LEU A 58 -13.66 26.21 -32.90
CA LEU A 58 -12.72 25.10 -33.04
C LEU A 58 -12.01 24.84 -31.71
N ARG A 59 -12.02 23.60 -31.26
CA ARG A 59 -11.30 23.17 -30.06
C ARG A 59 -10.76 21.74 -30.20
N GLU A 60 -9.93 21.35 -29.29
CA GLU A 60 -9.51 19.94 -29.12
C GLU A 60 -10.69 19.10 -28.60
N ALA A 61 -10.80 17.87 -29.07
CA ALA A 61 -11.76 16.90 -28.55
C ALA A 61 -11.46 16.58 -27.09
N THR A 62 -12.51 16.39 -26.29
CA THR A 62 -12.35 15.90 -24.91
C THR A 62 -12.01 14.42 -24.89
N LYS A 63 -11.49 13.92 -23.77
CA LYS A 63 -11.25 12.48 -23.59
C LYS A 63 -12.51 11.65 -23.81
N GLU A 64 -13.66 12.13 -23.36
CA GLU A 64 -14.95 11.47 -23.53
C GLU A 64 -15.38 11.39 -25.00
N GLU A 65 -15.14 12.45 -25.78
CA GLU A 65 -15.41 12.47 -27.22
C GLU A 65 -14.50 11.49 -27.94
N LEU A 66 -13.23 11.46 -27.60
CA LEU A 66 -12.24 10.51 -28.15
C LEU A 66 -12.57 9.07 -27.77
N TYR A 67 -12.98 8.83 -26.52
CA TYR A 67 -13.40 7.51 -26.07
C TYR A 67 -14.63 7.00 -26.85
N LYS A 68 -15.66 7.85 -27.01
CA LYS A 68 -16.83 7.52 -27.83
C LYS A 68 -16.50 7.24 -29.29
N ALA A 69 -15.48 7.92 -29.81
CA ALA A 69 -14.98 7.72 -31.18
C ALA A 69 -14.02 6.51 -31.31
N GLY A 70 -13.73 5.78 -30.24
CA GLY A 70 -12.78 4.67 -30.20
C GLY A 70 -11.32 5.08 -30.40
N LYS A 71 -11.00 6.35 -30.13
CA LYS A 71 -9.64 6.92 -30.28
C LYS A 71 -8.92 7.13 -28.95
N TYR A 72 -9.58 6.83 -27.84
CA TYR A 72 -9.02 6.89 -26.51
C TYR A 72 -9.32 5.60 -25.76
N THR A 73 -8.34 5.07 -25.07
CA THR A 73 -8.49 3.94 -24.15
C THR A 73 -8.33 4.45 -22.73
N LEU A 74 -9.22 4.06 -21.84
CA LEU A 74 -9.12 4.43 -20.42
C LEU A 74 -7.78 3.98 -19.85
N ALA A 75 -7.16 4.84 -19.06
CA ALA A 75 -5.99 4.49 -18.28
C ALA A 75 -6.35 3.53 -17.14
N GLU A 76 -5.34 2.89 -16.53
CA GLU A 76 -5.55 1.89 -15.46
C GLU A 76 -6.33 2.44 -14.26
N ASN A 77 -6.29 3.76 -14.05
CA ASN A 77 -6.98 4.45 -12.97
C ASN A 77 -8.13 5.35 -13.46
N GLU A 78 -8.64 5.11 -14.66
CA GLU A 78 -9.78 5.84 -15.20
C GLU A 78 -11.01 4.94 -15.36
N LEU A 79 -12.17 5.47 -14.99
CA LEU A 79 -13.45 4.82 -15.18
C LEU A 79 -14.47 5.78 -15.83
N LEU A 80 -15.46 5.22 -16.52
CA LEU A 80 -16.54 5.97 -17.14
C LEU A 80 -17.75 6.01 -16.21
N GLU A 81 -18.06 7.17 -15.64
CA GLU A 81 -19.21 7.38 -14.79
C GLU A 81 -20.15 8.42 -15.42
N ASN A 82 -21.39 8.03 -15.70
CA ASN A 82 -22.40 8.92 -16.33
C ASN A 82 -21.92 9.59 -17.63
N GLY A 83 -21.09 8.88 -18.41
CA GLY A 83 -20.56 9.39 -19.68
C GLY A 83 -19.38 10.35 -19.54
N LYS A 84 -18.84 10.55 -18.34
CA LYS A 84 -17.63 11.32 -18.05
C LYS A 84 -16.51 10.38 -17.60
N ILE A 85 -15.29 10.67 -18.04
CA ILE A 85 -14.09 9.96 -17.60
C ILE A 85 -13.65 10.55 -16.26
N LYS A 86 -13.54 9.69 -15.26
CA LYS A 86 -13.14 10.04 -13.90
C LYS A 86 -11.84 9.31 -13.55
N THR A 87 -10.85 10.04 -13.14
CA THR A 87 -9.64 9.48 -12.54
C THR A 87 -9.91 9.18 -11.08
N VAL A 88 -9.54 8.00 -10.62
CA VAL A 88 -9.68 7.53 -9.24
C VAL A 88 -8.31 7.21 -8.64
N GLU A 89 -8.20 7.38 -7.33
CA GLU A 89 -7.05 6.88 -6.59
C GLU A 89 -7.31 5.42 -6.23
N LEU A 90 -6.42 4.55 -6.67
CA LEU A 90 -6.44 3.12 -6.36
C LEU A 90 -5.37 2.83 -5.32
N SER A 91 -5.69 2.00 -4.34
CA SER A 91 -4.66 1.39 -3.49
C SER A 91 -3.82 0.39 -4.31
N GLU A 92 -2.70 -0.03 -3.77
CA GLU A 92 -1.83 -1.01 -4.43
C GLU A 92 -2.47 -2.40 -4.63
N TYR A 93 -3.61 -2.64 -3.99
CA TYR A 93 -4.39 -3.87 -4.08
C TYR A 93 -5.65 -3.73 -4.93
N GLU A 94 -5.92 -2.54 -5.45
CA GLU A 94 -7.10 -2.27 -6.25
C GLU A 94 -6.77 -2.15 -7.74
N TYR A 95 -7.71 -2.56 -8.57
CA TYR A 95 -7.64 -2.41 -10.01
C TYR A 95 -9.05 -2.18 -10.58
N ILE A 96 -9.11 -1.65 -11.80
CA ILE A 96 -10.37 -1.46 -12.51
C ILE A 96 -10.57 -2.61 -13.50
N GLU A 97 -11.70 -3.29 -13.38
CA GLU A 97 -12.13 -4.29 -14.36
C GLU A 97 -13.60 -4.08 -14.71
N ASN A 98 -13.91 -4.06 -16.02
CA ASN A 98 -15.25 -3.80 -16.51
C ASN A 98 -15.88 -2.51 -15.93
N ASN A 99 -15.07 -1.46 -15.79
CA ASN A 99 -15.46 -0.16 -15.26
C ASN A 99 -15.91 -0.19 -13.78
N VAL A 100 -15.43 -1.16 -13.01
CA VAL A 100 -15.68 -1.33 -11.57
C VAL A 100 -14.35 -1.49 -10.86
N ILE A 101 -14.18 -0.79 -9.73
CA ILE A 101 -13.01 -0.97 -8.85
C ILE A 101 -13.15 -2.31 -8.14
N LYS A 102 -12.13 -3.14 -8.24
CA LYS A 102 -12.05 -4.46 -7.59
C LYS A 102 -10.82 -4.55 -6.71
N LEU A 103 -10.92 -5.35 -5.66
CA LEU A 103 -9.80 -5.72 -4.80
C LEU A 103 -9.10 -6.95 -5.35
N ASN A 104 -7.78 -6.90 -5.47
CA ASN A 104 -6.95 -8.10 -5.62
C ASN A 104 -6.84 -8.80 -4.26
N ARG A 105 -7.81 -9.66 -3.96
CA ARG A 105 -7.92 -10.36 -2.68
C ARG A 105 -6.68 -11.19 -2.35
N GLU A 106 -6.17 -11.93 -3.33
CA GLU A 106 -4.99 -12.77 -3.14
C GLU A 106 -3.79 -11.94 -2.69
N LYS A 107 -3.49 -10.87 -3.43
CA LYS A 107 -2.37 -9.96 -3.08
C LYS A 107 -2.55 -9.33 -1.70
N ARG A 108 -3.78 -8.90 -1.34
CA ARG A 108 -4.04 -8.30 -0.03
C ARG A 108 -3.95 -9.32 1.10
N ILE A 109 -4.48 -10.52 0.92
CA ILE A 109 -4.39 -11.61 1.90
C ILE A 109 -2.92 -12.01 2.14
N ASP A 110 -2.12 -12.11 1.10
CA ASP A 110 -0.69 -12.45 1.23
C ASP A 110 0.09 -11.39 2.00
N GLU A 111 -0.23 -10.11 1.79
CA GLU A 111 0.36 -9.02 2.56
C GLU A 111 -0.03 -9.09 4.04
N ILE A 112 -1.32 -9.28 4.33
CA ILE A 112 -1.81 -9.46 5.71
C ILE A 112 -1.13 -10.67 6.38
N LYS A 113 -0.99 -11.80 5.68
CA LYS A 113 -0.27 -12.98 6.19
C LYS A 113 1.17 -12.66 6.56
N LYS A 114 1.84 -11.86 5.74
CA LYS A 114 3.20 -11.40 6.03
C LYS A 114 3.26 -10.50 7.26
N GLU A 115 2.34 -9.51 7.36
CA GLU A 115 2.24 -8.67 8.55
C GLU A 115 1.99 -9.48 9.83
N LEU A 116 1.08 -10.47 9.79
CA LEU A 116 0.80 -11.37 10.92
C LEU A 116 2.00 -12.23 11.29
N TYR A 117 2.76 -12.72 10.31
CA TYR A 117 3.99 -13.46 10.53
C TYR A 117 5.06 -12.60 11.22
N ASP A 118 5.25 -11.37 10.77
CA ASP A 118 6.21 -10.44 11.36
C ASP A 118 5.83 -10.12 12.82
N LEU A 119 4.54 -9.88 13.09
CA LEU A 119 4.01 -9.71 14.45
C LEU A 119 4.25 -10.98 15.32
N ARG A 120 4.03 -12.16 14.76
CA ARG A 120 4.34 -13.41 15.47
C ARG A 120 5.80 -13.45 15.91
N LEU A 121 6.73 -13.09 15.02
CA LEU A 121 8.15 -13.08 15.36
C LEU A 121 8.48 -12.07 16.46
N GLU A 122 7.82 -10.89 16.44
CA GLU A 122 7.98 -9.89 17.49
C GLU A 122 7.49 -10.39 18.85
N TYR A 123 6.29 -10.97 18.87
CA TYR A 123 5.68 -11.47 20.12
C TYR A 123 6.33 -12.74 20.66
N ASP A 124 6.84 -13.61 19.79
CA ASP A 124 7.59 -14.82 20.19
C ASP A 124 8.83 -14.47 21.03
N VAL A 125 9.52 -13.39 20.67
CA VAL A 125 10.77 -12.97 21.36
C VAL A 125 10.55 -11.83 22.36
N ALA A 126 9.31 -11.45 22.64
CA ALA A 126 9.01 -10.34 23.53
C ALA A 126 9.54 -10.62 24.95
N PRO A 127 10.21 -9.64 25.58
CA PRO A 127 10.67 -9.79 26.96
C PRO A 127 9.48 -9.88 27.93
N PHE A 128 9.69 -10.58 29.06
CA PHE A 128 8.65 -10.74 30.07
C PHE A 128 9.17 -10.48 31.48
N GLU A 129 8.27 -10.14 32.41
CA GLU A 129 8.59 -10.03 33.84
C GLU A 129 8.74 -11.43 34.44
N PHE A 130 9.84 -11.64 35.22
CA PHE A 130 10.09 -12.84 35.96
C PHE A 130 10.47 -12.50 37.40
N GLU A 131 9.91 -13.21 38.37
CA GLU A 131 10.15 -12.99 39.78
C GLU A 131 11.05 -14.02 40.38
N VAL A 132 12.10 -13.56 41.07
CA VAL A 132 13.04 -14.40 41.83
C VAL A 132 13.19 -13.85 43.24
N GLY A 133 12.90 -14.65 44.26
CA GLY A 133 13.04 -14.25 45.65
C GLY A 133 12.22 -12.99 46.03
N GLY A 134 11.04 -12.75 45.42
CA GLY A 134 10.20 -11.58 45.66
C GLY A 134 10.61 -10.33 44.86
N VAL A 135 11.65 -10.40 44.04
CA VAL A 135 12.12 -9.30 43.17
C VAL A 135 11.74 -9.57 41.73
N LYS A 136 11.10 -8.58 41.08
CA LYS A 136 10.74 -8.63 39.66
C LYS A 136 11.86 -8.13 38.80
N TYR A 137 12.18 -8.91 37.77
CA TYR A 137 13.17 -8.62 36.75
C TYR A 137 12.55 -8.69 35.37
N LEU A 138 13.20 -8.06 34.39
CA LEU A 138 12.86 -8.22 32.98
C LEU A 138 13.78 -9.30 32.38
N GLN A 139 13.19 -10.36 31.83
CA GLN A 139 13.89 -11.40 31.11
C GLN A 139 13.73 -11.21 29.61
N ASN A 140 14.84 -11.15 28.88
CA ASN A 140 14.83 -11.21 27.43
C ASN A 140 14.43 -12.62 26.96
N ASN A 141 13.72 -12.68 25.86
CA ASN A 141 13.19 -13.94 25.29
C ASN A 141 13.72 -14.21 23.87
N ARG A 142 14.88 -13.66 23.51
CA ARG A 142 15.48 -13.88 22.19
C ARG A 142 15.89 -15.36 22.04
N SER A 143 15.99 -15.86 20.82
CA SER A 143 16.39 -17.24 20.54
C SER A 143 17.70 -17.65 21.24
N ILE A 144 18.63 -16.70 21.42
CA ILE A 144 19.88 -16.97 22.16
C ILE A 144 19.62 -17.13 23.64
N ASP A 145 18.68 -16.38 24.24
CA ASP A 145 18.33 -16.48 25.65
C ASP A 145 17.64 -17.82 25.94
N GLN A 146 16.71 -18.23 25.07
CA GLN A 146 16.04 -19.55 25.12
C GLN A 146 17.04 -20.69 25.00
N SER A 147 17.98 -20.61 24.05
CA SER A 147 19.03 -21.62 23.86
C SER A 147 19.99 -21.70 25.07
N ASN A 148 20.36 -20.55 25.64
CA ASN A 148 21.22 -20.52 26.84
C ASN A 148 20.52 -21.14 28.04
N LEU A 149 19.25 -20.79 28.27
CA LEU A 149 18.47 -21.38 29.36
C LEU A 149 18.39 -22.90 29.23
N THR A 150 18.02 -23.39 28.03
CA THR A 150 17.95 -24.84 27.76
C THR A 150 19.27 -25.55 28.05
N ARG A 151 20.41 -25.02 27.58
CA ARG A 151 21.73 -25.60 27.82
C ARG A 151 22.06 -25.61 29.29
N ILE A 152 21.76 -24.58 30.05
CA ILE A 152 22.03 -24.49 31.48
C ILE A 152 21.16 -25.49 32.25
N VAL A 153 19.88 -25.60 31.93
CA VAL A 153 18.97 -26.58 32.54
C VAL A 153 19.52 -28.00 32.35
N VAL A 154 19.87 -28.36 31.10
CA VAL A 154 20.44 -29.70 30.78
C VAL A 154 21.76 -29.92 31.52
N MET A 155 22.64 -28.94 31.59
CA MET A 155 23.92 -29.02 32.31
C MET A 155 23.69 -29.20 33.81
N CYS A 156 22.81 -28.44 34.43
CA CYS A 156 22.48 -28.56 35.85
C CYS A 156 21.93 -29.96 36.18
N GLN A 157 21.03 -30.47 35.34
CA GLN A 157 20.49 -31.83 35.51
C GLN A 157 21.59 -32.91 35.40
N ALA A 158 22.45 -32.82 34.36
CA ALA A 158 23.54 -33.77 34.16
C ALA A 158 24.57 -33.77 35.31
N MET A 159 24.85 -32.58 35.87
CA MET A 159 25.81 -32.41 36.96
C MET A 159 25.16 -32.52 38.34
N LYS A 160 23.86 -32.80 38.44
CA LYS A 160 23.07 -32.82 39.67
C LYS A 160 23.18 -31.54 40.50
N LYS A 161 23.31 -30.38 39.81
CA LYS A 161 23.29 -29.06 40.45
C LYS A 161 21.85 -28.62 40.63
N THR A 162 21.55 -28.00 41.75
CA THR A 162 20.21 -27.49 42.08
C THR A 162 20.06 -26.01 41.82
N GLU A 163 21.18 -25.33 41.57
CA GLU A 163 21.22 -23.86 41.37
C GLU A 163 22.20 -23.48 40.27
N PHE A 164 21.94 -22.34 39.67
CA PHE A 164 22.81 -21.62 38.75
C PHE A 164 23.03 -20.20 39.25
N GLU A 165 24.29 -19.85 39.44
CA GLU A 165 24.70 -18.55 39.99
C GLU A 165 24.79 -17.48 38.89
N ASN A 166 24.46 -16.25 39.29
CA ASN A 166 24.66 -15.05 38.45
C ASN A 166 23.96 -15.10 37.08
N TRP A 167 22.69 -15.55 37.04
CA TRP A 167 21.86 -15.37 35.85
C TRP A 167 21.61 -13.89 35.62
N LYS A 168 21.81 -13.45 34.37
CA LYS A 168 21.65 -12.04 33.98
C LYS A 168 20.21 -11.72 33.63
N PHE A 169 19.66 -10.74 34.30
CA PHE A 169 18.39 -10.09 34.04
C PHE A 169 18.60 -8.63 33.69
N TYR A 170 17.50 -7.98 33.39
CA TYR A 170 17.46 -6.51 33.16
C TYR A 170 16.40 -5.88 34.05
N THR A 171 16.55 -4.57 34.26
CA THR A 171 15.51 -3.72 34.82
C THR A 171 14.82 -2.96 33.68
N LYS A 172 13.68 -2.30 33.99
CA LYS A 172 12.92 -1.53 32.97
C LYS A 172 13.70 -0.39 32.34
N ASP A 173 14.72 0.11 33.02
CA ASP A 173 15.65 1.13 32.51
C ASP A 173 16.83 0.53 31.70
N GLY A 174 16.85 -0.78 31.50
CA GLY A 174 17.87 -1.50 30.73
C GLY A 174 19.14 -1.84 31.54
N SER A 175 19.20 -1.52 32.85
CA SER A 175 20.35 -1.89 33.69
C SER A 175 20.42 -3.39 33.92
N GLU A 176 21.65 -3.95 33.91
CA GLU A 176 21.87 -5.37 34.21
C GLU A 176 21.71 -5.68 35.69
N LYS A 177 21.09 -6.77 35.99
CA LYS A 177 20.96 -7.37 37.33
C LYS A 177 21.29 -8.84 37.29
N TYR A 178 21.74 -9.35 38.39
CA TYR A 178 22.14 -10.76 38.52
C TYR A 178 21.42 -11.38 39.71
N ALA A 179 20.92 -12.60 39.51
CA ALA A 179 20.30 -13.39 40.57
C ALA A 179 20.69 -14.88 40.43
N ASN A 180 20.71 -15.58 41.56
CA ASN A 180 20.86 -17.01 41.52
C ASN A 180 19.50 -17.65 41.27
N LEU A 181 19.46 -18.63 40.38
CA LEU A 181 18.26 -19.36 40.00
C LEU A 181 18.32 -20.80 40.51
N THR A 182 17.26 -21.25 41.12
CA THR A 182 17.07 -22.68 41.34
C THR A 182 16.72 -23.37 40.01
N LEU A 183 16.93 -24.70 39.95
CA LEU A 183 16.47 -25.48 38.80
C LEU A 183 14.97 -25.31 38.56
N GLN A 184 14.18 -25.15 39.63
CA GLN A 184 12.74 -24.89 39.52
C GLN A 184 12.44 -23.52 38.89
N ASP A 185 13.20 -22.48 39.24
CA ASP A 185 13.04 -21.15 38.62
C ASP A 185 13.38 -21.19 37.12
N MET A 186 14.46 -21.87 36.76
CA MET A 186 14.84 -22.06 35.35
C MET A 186 13.78 -22.82 34.55
N MET A 187 13.17 -23.87 35.14
CA MET A 187 12.07 -24.60 34.50
C MET A 187 10.81 -23.75 34.35
N LYS A 188 10.46 -22.94 35.35
CA LYS A 188 9.35 -21.97 35.24
C LYS A 188 9.61 -20.96 34.13
N MET A 189 10.82 -20.42 34.04
CA MET A 189 11.24 -19.49 33.00
C MET A 189 11.12 -20.13 31.62
N ALA A 190 11.59 -21.37 31.45
CA ALA A 190 11.47 -22.11 30.20
C ALA A 190 10.01 -22.33 29.79
N ASN A 191 9.12 -22.60 30.74
CA ASN A 191 7.68 -22.73 30.46
C ASN A 191 7.07 -21.41 29.98
N ILE A 192 7.41 -20.27 30.60
CA ILE A 192 6.93 -18.96 30.16
C ILE A 192 7.42 -18.66 28.73
N MET A 193 8.70 -18.94 28.43
CA MET A 193 9.25 -18.79 27.08
C MET A 193 8.47 -19.64 26.06
N GLN A 194 8.18 -20.90 26.41
CA GLN A 194 7.40 -21.79 25.55
C GLN A 194 5.94 -21.32 25.39
N GLU A 195 5.34 -20.78 26.44
CA GLU A 195 3.99 -20.19 26.38
C GLU A 195 3.93 -19.01 25.43
N HIS A 196 4.93 -18.12 25.44
CA HIS A 196 5.04 -17.01 24.48
C HIS A 196 5.06 -17.51 23.04
N THR A 197 5.93 -18.48 22.73
CA THR A 197 6.03 -19.09 21.40
C THR A 197 4.70 -19.73 20.99
N THR A 198 4.11 -20.55 21.85
CA THR A 198 2.86 -21.26 21.56
C THR A 198 1.71 -20.28 21.31
N LYS A 199 1.61 -19.26 22.16
CA LYS A 199 0.58 -18.22 22.07
C LYS A 199 0.73 -17.38 20.81
N ALA A 200 1.96 -16.97 20.46
CA ALA A 200 2.24 -16.20 19.24
C ALA A 200 1.87 -17.01 17.98
N MET A 201 2.26 -18.28 17.90
CA MET A 201 1.92 -19.16 16.78
C MET A 201 0.40 -19.40 16.67
N ALA A 202 -0.27 -19.65 17.80
CA ALA A 202 -1.71 -19.88 17.81
C ALA A 202 -2.49 -18.62 17.36
N THR A 203 -2.04 -17.44 17.77
CA THR A 203 -2.62 -16.16 17.35
C THR A 203 -2.51 -15.96 15.85
N GLU A 204 -1.31 -16.12 15.27
CA GLU A 204 -1.10 -16.04 13.82
C GLU A 204 -2.00 -17.04 13.08
N THR A 205 -2.02 -18.29 13.52
CA THR A 205 -2.81 -19.36 12.89
C THR A 205 -4.30 -19.01 12.89
N LEU A 206 -4.84 -18.57 14.03
CA LEU A 206 -6.25 -18.17 14.16
C LEU A 206 -6.61 -17.04 13.21
N LEU A 207 -5.81 -16.00 13.15
CA LEU A 207 -6.08 -14.83 12.33
C LEU A 207 -5.92 -15.15 10.84
N THR A 208 -4.88 -15.89 10.45
CA THR A 208 -4.65 -16.31 9.07
C THR A 208 -5.79 -17.18 8.53
N HIS A 209 -6.29 -18.12 9.34
CA HIS A 209 -7.37 -19.02 8.92
C HIS A 209 -8.67 -18.26 8.59
N ASN A 210 -8.92 -17.13 9.21
CA ASN A 210 -10.14 -16.36 9.02
C ASN A 210 -10.10 -15.41 7.81
N LEU A 211 -8.94 -15.14 7.20
CA LEU A 211 -8.80 -14.14 6.14
C LEU A 211 -9.64 -14.44 4.91
N GLU A 212 -9.74 -15.71 4.52
CA GLU A 212 -10.50 -16.13 3.32
C GLU A 212 -12.02 -15.87 3.45
N ASN A 213 -12.52 -15.76 4.68
CA ASN A 213 -13.93 -15.54 4.97
C ASN A 213 -14.31 -14.06 5.06
N LEU A 214 -13.33 -13.14 5.05
CA LEU A 214 -13.58 -11.71 5.14
C LEU A 214 -14.12 -11.17 3.82
N THR A 215 -14.96 -10.15 3.90
CA THR A 215 -15.41 -9.38 2.74
C THR A 215 -14.27 -8.50 2.19
N ASP A 216 -14.44 -7.95 0.98
CA ASP A 216 -13.47 -7.04 0.38
C ASP A 216 -13.26 -5.79 1.24
N ASP A 217 -14.33 -5.23 1.81
CA ASP A 217 -14.25 -4.06 2.68
C ASP A 217 -13.51 -4.37 3.98
N GLU A 218 -13.76 -5.54 4.59
CA GLU A 218 -13.03 -5.97 5.79
C GLU A 218 -11.55 -6.23 5.51
N LEU A 219 -11.19 -6.72 4.31
CA LEU A 219 -9.80 -6.89 3.90
C LEU A 219 -9.11 -5.56 3.63
N LYS A 220 -9.79 -4.58 3.04
CA LYS A 220 -9.27 -3.22 2.82
C LYS A 220 -8.93 -2.54 4.15
N GLU A 221 -9.82 -2.65 5.13
CA GLU A 221 -9.70 -2.02 6.44
C GLU A 221 -8.96 -2.89 7.47
N TYR A 222 -8.37 -4.01 7.05
CA TYR A 222 -7.73 -4.95 7.98
C TYR A 222 -6.48 -4.35 8.60
N ASP A 223 -6.55 -4.07 9.92
CA ASP A 223 -5.41 -3.69 10.76
C ASP A 223 -4.85 -4.95 11.45
N ALA A 224 -3.76 -5.48 10.89
CA ALA A 224 -3.13 -6.69 11.40
C ALA A 224 -2.62 -6.53 12.84
N LYS A 225 -2.06 -5.36 13.17
CA LYS A 225 -1.50 -5.09 14.49
C LYS A 225 -2.58 -5.04 15.57
N ASP A 226 -3.63 -4.25 15.36
CA ASP A 226 -4.73 -4.14 16.33
C ASP A 226 -5.42 -5.49 16.56
N ARG A 227 -5.67 -6.23 15.47
CA ARG A 227 -6.28 -7.56 15.56
C ARG A 227 -5.38 -8.58 16.25
N TYR A 228 -4.07 -8.55 15.96
CA TYR A 228 -3.10 -9.44 16.60
C TYR A 228 -3.00 -9.17 18.10
N GLU A 229 -2.85 -7.90 18.49
CA GLU A 229 -2.78 -7.52 19.91
C GLU A 229 -4.03 -7.96 20.71
N LYS A 230 -5.22 -7.74 20.13
CA LYS A 230 -6.49 -8.17 20.76
C LYS A 230 -6.58 -9.68 20.89
N ALA A 231 -6.27 -10.42 19.83
CA ALA A 231 -6.30 -11.88 19.84
C ALA A 231 -5.27 -12.45 20.83
N TYR A 232 -4.04 -11.94 20.79
CA TYR A 232 -2.96 -12.37 21.69
C TYR A 232 -3.31 -12.13 23.17
N LYS A 233 -3.94 -11.01 23.53
CA LYS A 233 -4.38 -10.75 24.92
C LYS A 233 -5.46 -11.71 25.41
N ASN A 234 -6.30 -12.22 24.50
CA ASN A 234 -7.43 -13.07 24.84
C ASN A 234 -7.10 -14.57 24.84
N MET A 235 -5.90 -14.97 24.43
CA MET A 235 -5.35 -16.31 24.55
C MET A 235 -4.63 -16.49 25.89
#